data_a29774d8f18014899759602235cc44b3
#
_entry.id   a29774d8f18014899759602235cc44b3
#
_cell.length_a   1.000
_cell.length_b   1.000
_cell.length_c   1.000
_cell.angle_alpha   90.00
_cell.angle_beta   90.00
_cell.angle_gamma   90.00
#
_symmetry.space_group_name_H-M   'P 1'
#
loop_
_entity.id
_entity.type
_entity.pdbx_description
1 polymer ?
#
loop_
_entity_poly.entity_id
_entity_poly.type
_entity_poly.pdbx_seq_one_letter_code
_entity_poly.pdbx_strand_id
1 'polypeptide(L)'
;VYNQATFIGASLLLYKATGEKTYLDNAILGADYTMNTMSETYDLLPVESGVEQGIYTAIFAEYMAMLVNDCGQTQYVPFLKRNINYGWANRDQTRNLCGGEYHKAQIEGATIDSYSASGIPALMLLFPADK
;
A
#
# COMPACT_ATOMS: atom_id res chain seq x y z
N VAL A 1 7.02 3.94 -5.02
CA VAL A 1 6.47 2.86 -4.14
C VAL A 1 6.92 1.47 -4.60
N TYR A 2 6.98 1.22 -5.91
CA TYR A 2 7.36 -0.11 -6.43
C TYR A 2 8.75 -0.59 -5.94
N ASN A 3 9.77 0.25 -6.04
CA ASN A 3 11.13 -0.11 -5.62
C ASN A 3 11.21 -0.38 -4.11
N GLN A 4 10.49 0.39 -3.30
CA GLN A 4 10.41 0.16 -1.86
C GLN A 4 9.70 -1.15 -1.55
N ALA A 5 8.59 -1.43 -2.24
CA ALA A 5 7.84 -2.68 -2.08
C ALA A 5 8.72 -3.90 -2.36
N THR A 6 9.40 -3.92 -3.51
CA THR A 6 10.28 -5.04 -3.88
C THR A 6 11.51 -5.15 -2.97
N PHE A 7 12.06 -4.03 -2.48
CA PHE A 7 13.14 -4.03 -1.50
C PHE A 7 12.69 -4.63 -0.16
N ILE A 8 11.51 -4.25 0.33
CA ILE A 8 10.89 -4.83 1.54
C ILE A 8 10.71 -6.33 1.34
N GLY A 9 10.09 -6.74 0.22
CA GLY A 9 9.83 -8.13 -0.10
C GLY A 9 11.10 -8.98 -0.17
N ALA A 10 12.11 -8.53 -0.91
CA ALA A 10 13.40 -9.23 -1.01
C ALA A 10 14.08 -9.37 0.36
N SER A 11 14.07 -8.31 1.16
CA SER A 11 14.63 -8.31 2.51
C SER A 11 13.91 -9.31 3.41
N LEU A 12 12.57 -9.35 3.38
CA LEU A 12 11.78 -10.31 4.17
C LEU A 12 12.03 -11.76 3.76
N LEU A 13 12.15 -12.03 2.45
CA LEU A 13 12.46 -13.38 1.96
C LEU A 13 13.85 -13.83 2.41
N LEU A 14 14.84 -12.93 2.37
CA LEU A 14 16.17 -13.22 2.91
C LEU A 14 16.14 -13.45 4.42
N TYR A 15 15.40 -12.63 5.16
CA TYR A 15 15.20 -12.83 6.60
C TYR A 15 14.60 -14.21 6.89
N LYS A 16 13.55 -14.59 6.19
CA LYS A 16 12.92 -15.91 6.35
C LYS A 16 13.88 -17.07 6.02
N ALA A 17 14.75 -16.88 5.02
CA ALA A 17 15.69 -17.91 4.61
C ALA A 17 16.91 -18.06 5.52
N THR A 18 17.39 -16.97 6.11
CA THR A 18 18.66 -16.94 6.85
C THR A 18 18.50 -16.76 8.35
N GLY A 19 17.40 -16.13 8.80
CA GLY A 19 17.20 -15.70 10.18
C GLY A 19 18.02 -14.47 10.57
N GLU A 20 18.79 -13.88 9.65
CA GLU A 20 19.64 -12.74 9.93
C GLU A 20 18.84 -11.46 10.11
N LYS A 21 18.89 -10.91 11.31
CA LYS A 21 18.13 -9.70 11.71
C LYS A 21 18.36 -8.49 10.79
N THR A 22 19.55 -8.36 10.21
CA THR A 22 19.89 -7.27 9.28
C THR A 22 18.88 -7.16 8.13
N TYR A 23 18.38 -8.28 7.63
CA TYR A 23 17.38 -8.27 6.55
C TYR A 23 16.00 -7.78 7.04
N LEU A 24 15.61 -8.12 8.26
CA LEU A 24 14.40 -7.54 8.84
C LEU A 24 14.54 -6.02 9.06
N ASP A 25 15.68 -5.57 9.56
CA ASP A 25 15.98 -4.15 9.75
C ASP A 25 15.95 -3.38 8.41
N ASN A 26 16.42 -3.99 7.32
CA ASN A 26 16.33 -3.44 5.97
C ASN A 26 14.86 -3.32 5.50
N ALA A 27 14.04 -4.32 5.76
CA ALA A 27 12.62 -4.26 5.41
C ALA A 27 11.90 -3.13 6.18
N ILE A 28 12.18 -2.99 7.46
CA ILE A 28 11.68 -1.90 8.31
C ILE A 28 12.13 -0.54 7.76
N LEU A 29 13.42 -0.39 7.40
CA LEU A 29 13.94 0.83 6.81
C LEU A 29 13.19 1.23 5.52
N GLY A 30 12.90 0.27 4.65
CA GLY A 30 12.13 0.51 3.42
C GLY A 30 10.70 0.95 3.70
N ALA A 31 10.05 0.32 4.69
CA ALA A 31 8.70 0.67 5.10
C ALA A 31 8.65 2.07 5.77
N ASP A 32 9.59 2.37 6.66
CA ASP A 32 9.71 3.68 7.32
C ASP A 32 9.95 4.79 6.29
N TYR A 33 10.82 4.55 5.32
CA TYR A 33 11.08 5.52 4.25
C TYR A 33 9.80 5.79 3.44
N THR A 34 9.06 4.75 3.09
CA THR A 34 7.79 4.91 2.36
C THR A 34 6.78 5.72 3.17
N MET A 35 6.60 5.38 4.44
CA MET A 35 5.63 6.03 5.31
C MET A 35 6.02 7.47 5.67
N ASN A 36 7.30 7.73 5.98
CA ASN A 36 7.72 9.01 6.56
C ASN A 36 8.30 10.00 5.55
N THR A 37 8.79 9.50 4.39
CA THR A 37 9.49 10.34 3.41
C THR A 37 8.74 10.42 2.08
N MET A 38 8.11 9.34 1.64
CA MET A 38 7.41 9.32 0.36
C MET A 38 5.92 9.67 0.49
N SER A 39 5.34 9.53 1.68
CA SER A 39 3.93 9.90 1.86
C SER A 39 3.74 11.41 1.65
N GLU A 40 2.63 11.75 1.01
CA GLU A 40 2.31 13.09 0.58
C GLU A 40 1.07 13.62 1.33
N THR A 41 0.19 14.29 0.60
CA THR A 41 -1.01 14.91 1.14
C THR A 41 -1.79 13.94 2.06
N TYR A 42 -2.09 14.39 3.27
CA TYR A 42 -2.79 13.62 4.32
C TYR A 42 -2.05 12.36 4.80
N ASP A 43 -0.73 12.30 4.67
CA ASP A 43 0.08 11.12 4.97
C ASP A 43 -0.41 9.86 4.24
N LEU A 44 -0.69 10.00 2.96
CA LEU A 44 -1.09 8.90 2.08
C LEU A 44 0.05 8.50 1.16
N LEU A 45 -0.02 7.30 0.60
CA LEU A 45 0.89 6.87 -0.46
C LEU A 45 0.89 7.88 -1.61
N PRO A 46 2.05 8.17 -2.21
CA PRO A 46 2.16 9.15 -3.27
C PRO A 46 1.39 8.73 -4.51
N VAL A 47 0.91 9.71 -5.24
CA VAL A 47 0.36 9.51 -6.58
C VAL A 47 1.55 9.38 -7.54
N GLU A 48 1.71 8.20 -8.09
CA GLU A 48 2.77 7.97 -9.07
C GLU A 48 2.22 8.14 -10.49
N SER A 49 2.98 8.72 -11.43
CA SER A 49 2.54 9.04 -12.77
C SER A 49 2.82 7.92 -13.80
N GLY A 50 1.88 7.57 -14.74
CA GLY A 50 1.96 6.56 -15.80
C GLY A 50 0.86 5.48 -15.69
N VAL A 51 0.67 4.67 -16.70
CA VAL A 51 -0.48 3.76 -16.80
C VAL A 51 -0.44 2.62 -15.79
N GLU A 52 0.75 2.14 -15.43
CA GLU A 52 0.92 0.93 -14.62
C GLU A 52 0.93 1.16 -13.10
N GLN A 53 0.83 2.40 -12.66
CA GLN A 53 1.18 2.78 -11.30
C GLN A 53 0.19 2.34 -10.24
N GLY A 54 -1.07 2.21 -10.58
CA GLY A 54 -2.08 1.74 -9.64
C GLY A 54 -1.73 0.39 -9.02
N ILE A 55 -1.02 -0.47 -9.76
CA ILE A 55 -0.60 -1.79 -9.27
C ILE A 55 0.50 -1.72 -8.21
N TYR A 56 1.26 -0.63 -8.14
CA TYR A 56 2.36 -0.51 -7.17
C TYR A 56 1.89 -0.53 -5.73
N THR A 57 0.72 0.03 -5.46
CA THR A 57 0.08 -0.09 -4.14
C THR A 57 -0.30 -1.53 -3.82
N ALA A 58 -0.77 -2.31 -4.80
CA ALA A 58 -1.11 -3.71 -4.57
C ALA A 58 0.14 -4.55 -4.24
N ILE A 59 1.25 -4.32 -4.94
CA ILE A 59 2.54 -4.96 -4.65
C ILE A 59 3.05 -4.55 -3.27
N PHE A 60 2.96 -3.26 -2.94
CA PHE A 60 3.33 -2.74 -1.63
C PHE A 60 2.49 -3.38 -0.51
N ALA A 61 1.18 -3.52 -0.73
CA ALA A 61 0.26 -4.14 0.23
C ALA A 61 0.67 -5.59 0.55
N GLU A 62 1.07 -6.37 -0.47
CA GLU A 62 1.49 -7.76 -0.30
C GLU A 62 2.71 -7.87 0.64
N TYR A 63 3.76 -7.10 0.38
CA TYR A 63 4.97 -7.16 1.20
C TYR A 63 4.80 -6.50 2.57
N MET A 64 3.96 -5.48 2.68
CA MET A 64 3.57 -4.93 3.99
C MET A 64 2.76 -5.94 4.81
N ALA A 65 1.92 -6.77 4.17
CA ALA A 65 1.21 -7.84 4.88
C ALA A 65 2.19 -8.89 5.44
N MET A 66 3.24 -9.25 4.69
CA MET A 66 4.31 -10.11 5.21
C MET A 66 5.04 -9.47 6.39
N LEU A 67 5.40 -8.18 6.29
CA LEU A 67 6.09 -7.46 7.35
C LEU A 67 5.24 -7.35 8.63
N VAL A 68 3.96 -7.06 8.48
CA VAL A 68 3.02 -6.92 9.61
C VAL A 68 2.65 -8.28 10.20
N ASN A 69 2.18 -9.21 9.37
CA ASN A 69 1.57 -10.46 9.86
C ASN A 69 2.61 -11.52 10.23
N ASP A 70 3.69 -11.64 9.45
CA ASP A 70 4.69 -12.69 9.66
C ASP A 70 5.82 -12.23 10.60
N CYS A 71 6.11 -10.92 10.62
CA CYS A 71 7.19 -10.35 11.42
C CYS A 71 6.71 -9.45 12.58
N GLY A 72 5.39 -9.31 12.77
CA GLY A 72 4.79 -8.61 13.91
C GLY A 72 4.96 -7.09 13.90
N GLN A 73 5.29 -6.47 12.75
CA GLN A 73 5.54 -5.03 12.65
C GLN A 73 4.23 -4.24 12.52
N THR A 74 3.41 -4.25 13.56
CA THR A 74 2.03 -3.72 13.56
C THR A 74 1.93 -2.20 13.52
N GLN A 75 3.02 -1.47 13.76
CA GLN A 75 3.06 0.00 13.73
C GLN A 75 2.67 0.61 12.38
N TYR A 76 2.71 -0.17 11.29
CA TYR A 76 2.32 0.28 9.95
C TYR A 76 0.81 0.19 9.68
N VAL A 77 0.07 -0.57 10.47
CA VAL A 77 -1.37 -0.80 10.25
C VAL A 77 -2.17 0.52 10.21
N PRO A 78 -1.94 1.50 11.09
CA PRO A 78 -2.68 2.78 11.01
C PRO A 78 -2.46 3.53 9.70
N PHE A 79 -1.24 3.52 9.15
CA PHE A 79 -0.93 4.13 7.86
C PHE A 79 -1.66 3.41 6.71
N LEU A 80 -1.62 2.08 6.69
CA LEU A 80 -2.28 1.27 5.67
C LEU A 80 -3.80 1.45 5.71
N LYS A 81 -4.40 1.43 6.90
CA LYS A 81 -5.84 1.67 7.09
C LYS A 81 -6.25 3.11 6.71
N ARG A 82 -5.37 4.11 6.91
CA ARG A 82 -5.63 5.48 6.46
C ARG A 82 -5.78 5.52 4.92
N ASN A 83 -4.88 4.88 4.18
CA ASN A 83 -4.98 4.80 2.72
C ASN A 83 -6.28 4.13 2.28
N ILE A 84 -6.69 3.03 2.92
CA ILE A 84 -7.97 2.36 2.67
C ILE A 84 -9.14 3.32 2.89
N ASN A 85 -9.17 4.00 4.03
CA ASN A 85 -10.29 4.86 4.40
C ASN A 85 -10.45 6.02 3.43
N TYR A 86 -9.35 6.68 3.04
CA TYR A 86 -9.39 7.76 2.06
C TYR A 86 -9.79 7.26 0.68
N GLY A 87 -9.16 6.20 0.19
CA GLY A 87 -9.47 5.66 -1.14
C GLY A 87 -10.90 5.15 -1.24
N TRP A 88 -11.42 4.51 -0.20
CA TRP A 88 -12.79 4.03 -0.17
C TRP A 88 -13.81 5.17 -0.05
N ALA A 89 -13.55 6.18 0.78
CA ALA A 89 -14.43 7.35 0.93
C ALA A 89 -14.55 8.14 -0.37
N ASN A 90 -13.47 8.23 -1.15
CA ASN A 90 -13.39 9.01 -2.39
C ASN A 90 -13.65 8.19 -3.67
N ARG A 91 -14.10 6.93 -3.56
CA ARG A 91 -14.43 6.10 -4.71
C ARG A 91 -15.60 6.63 -5.53
N ASP A 92 -15.74 6.18 -6.76
CA ASP A 92 -17.00 6.30 -7.50
C ASP A 92 -18.08 5.52 -6.75
N GLN A 93 -19.06 6.24 -6.21
CA GLN A 93 -20.05 5.68 -5.31
C GLN A 93 -21.04 4.74 -6.04
N THR A 94 -21.29 4.99 -7.33
CA THR A 94 -22.24 4.19 -8.13
C THR A 94 -21.65 2.83 -8.49
N ARG A 95 -20.36 2.82 -8.90
CA ARG A 95 -19.68 1.59 -9.34
C ARG A 95 -18.83 0.94 -8.24
N ASN A 96 -18.63 1.62 -7.11
CA ASN A 96 -17.73 1.22 -6.04
C ASN A 96 -16.27 1.03 -6.51
N LEU A 97 -15.80 1.88 -7.43
CA LEU A 97 -14.45 1.84 -7.97
C LEU A 97 -13.57 2.92 -7.34
N CYS A 98 -12.46 2.51 -6.79
CA CYS A 98 -11.41 3.42 -6.30
C CYS A 98 -10.52 3.86 -7.45
N GLY A 99 -9.97 5.08 -7.37
CA GLY A 99 -8.92 5.55 -8.27
C GLY A 99 -7.54 5.45 -7.63
N GLY A 100 -6.52 5.94 -8.33
CA GLY A 100 -5.13 5.93 -7.86
C GLY A 100 -4.75 7.12 -6.97
N GLU A 101 -5.54 8.19 -6.97
CA GLU A 101 -5.33 9.39 -6.14
C GLU A 101 -6.32 9.36 -4.95
N TYR A 102 -5.89 8.81 -3.83
CA TYR A 102 -6.81 8.40 -2.75
C TYR A 102 -7.50 9.57 -2.02
N HIS A 103 -6.89 10.75 -1.99
CA HIS A 103 -7.47 11.92 -1.33
C HIS A 103 -8.46 12.70 -2.20
N LYS A 104 -8.63 12.32 -3.46
CA LYS A 104 -9.47 13.03 -4.43
C LYS A 104 -10.69 12.22 -4.82
N ALA A 105 -11.85 12.84 -4.68
CA ALA A 105 -13.11 12.20 -5.07
C ALA A 105 -13.11 11.83 -6.55
N GLN A 106 -13.49 10.59 -6.84
CA GLN A 106 -13.65 10.13 -8.21
C GLN A 106 -14.89 10.80 -8.84
N ILE A 107 -14.74 11.24 -10.09
CA ILE A 107 -15.86 11.75 -10.88
C ILE A 107 -16.71 10.55 -11.25
N GLU A 108 -17.98 10.58 -10.87
CA GLU A 108 -18.93 9.50 -11.15
C GLU A 108 -19.03 9.22 -12.66
N GLY A 109 -18.90 7.97 -13.03
CA GLY A 109 -18.94 7.53 -14.43
C GLY A 109 -17.65 7.80 -15.23
N ALA A 110 -16.65 8.51 -14.68
CA ALA A 110 -15.39 8.72 -15.37
C ALA A 110 -14.63 7.40 -15.56
N THR A 111 -13.76 7.34 -16.57
CA THR A 111 -12.91 6.18 -16.80
C THR A 111 -11.90 6.04 -15.66
N ILE A 112 -11.85 4.86 -15.07
CA ILE A 112 -10.85 4.45 -14.11
C ILE A 112 -10.15 3.23 -14.69
N ASP A 113 -8.84 3.27 -14.86
CA ASP A 113 -8.08 2.13 -15.35
C ASP A 113 -8.01 1.01 -14.29
N SER A 114 -7.82 -0.23 -14.74
CA SER A 114 -7.82 -1.41 -13.87
C SER A 114 -6.66 -1.41 -12.87
N TYR A 115 -5.52 -0.84 -13.22
CA TYR A 115 -4.38 -0.73 -12.32
C TYR A 115 -4.69 0.21 -11.14
N SER A 116 -5.21 1.40 -11.44
CA SER A 116 -5.62 2.36 -10.41
C SER A 116 -6.72 1.82 -9.51
N ALA A 117 -7.65 1.03 -10.07
CA ALA A 117 -8.73 0.41 -9.30
C ALA A 117 -8.26 -0.73 -8.37
N SER A 118 -7.05 -1.28 -8.54
CA SER A 118 -6.59 -2.46 -7.81
C SER A 118 -6.00 -2.17 -6.43
N GLY A 119 -5.44 -0.99 -6.20
CA GLY A 119 -4.64 -0.69 -5.01
C GLY A 119 -5.42 -0.77 -3.71
N ILE A 120 -6.55 -0.06 -3.62
CA ILE A 120 -7.38 -0.07 -2.40
C ILE A 120 -8.01 -1.44 -2.13
N PRO A 121 -8.59 -2.16 -3.11
CA PRO A 121 -9.06 -3.53 -2.88
C PRO A 121 -7.97 -4.49 -2.38
N ALA A 122 -6.75 -4.38 -2.88
CA ALA A 122 -5.63 -5.19 -2.38
C ALA A 122 -5.32 -4.89 -0.91
N LEU A 123 -5.27 -3.60 -0.53
CA LEU A 123 -5.10 -3.21 0.87
C LEU A 123 -6.26 -3.72 1.74
N MET A 124 -7.52 -3.61 1.29
CA MET A 124 -8.70 -4.09 2.03
C MET A 124 -8.70 -5.60 2.22
N LEU A 125 -8.22 -6.35 1.23
CA LEU A 125 -8.11 -7.81 1.32
C LEU A 125 -7.09 -8.24 2.37
N LEU A 126 -5.95 -7.56 2.43
CA LEU A 126 -4.82 -7.92 3.28
C LEU A 126 -4.89 -7.30 4.69
N PHE A 127 -5.59 -6.18 4.82
CA PHE A 127 -5.82 -5.45 6.07
C PHE A 127 -7.31 -5.16 6.25
N PRO A 128 -8.15 -6.21 6.44
CA PRO A 128 -9.59 -6.05 6.56
C PRO A 128 -9.96 -5.18 7.77
N ALA A 129 -11.17 -4.63 7.74
CA ALA A 129 -11.74 -3.96 8.90
C ALA A 129 -11.81 -4.93 10.08
N ASP A 130 -11.59 -4.41 11.28
CA ASP A 130 -11.75 -5.20 12.50
C ASP A 130 -13.22 -5.65 12.59
N LYS A 131 -13.42 -6.93 12.90
CA LYS A 131 -14.76 -7.53 13.04
C LYS A 131 -15.39 -7.11 14.35
#